data_33113651897660244b32ad1202d6cba4
#
_entry.id   33113651897660244b32ad1202d6cba4
#
_cell.length_a   1.000
_cell.length_b   1.000
_cell.length_c   1.000
_cell.angle_alpha   90.00
_cell.angle_beta   90.00
_cell.angle_gamma   90.00
#
_symmetry.space_group_name_H-M   'P 1'
#
loop_
_entity.id
_entity.type
_entity.pdbx_description
1 polymer ?
#
loop_
_entity_poly.entity_id
_entity_poly.type
_entity_poly.pdbx_seq_one_letter_code
_entity_poly.pdbx_strand_id
1 'polypeptide(L)'
;MTAAAPALEPALAHKYDRLCAALRACESALVCFSGGVDSTLLLRVAHDVLGDRARALTTVSETMAQSERRGAVELAALIGAPHEVIESHELAREGFAENPVDRCYHCKAELLELARPRAEALGLATVLLGTNLDDLGDHRPGLVAANEHGARHPLVEAGLNKAEVRALSRALGLPTWDKPQLACLSSRFPYGTEITPTRLRQVDGFEDGLRALGFRQLRVRYHDTIARLELPPESMPRALEPGVREEIVTLGRRAGFTFVALDLAGFASGSLNQLVGLRPRAKDQT
;
A
#
# COMPACT_ATOMS: atom_id res chain seq x y z
N MET A 1 -22.37 -3.24 -21.71
CA MET A 1 -22.99 -1.94 -21.36
C MET A 1 -21.89 -1.07 -20.78
N THR A 2 -21.37 -0.13 -21.55
CA THR A 2 -20.40 0.88 -21.09
C THR A 2 -21.11 1.78 -20.07
N ALA A 3 -20.75 1.67 -18.81
CA ALA A 3 -21.20 2.60 -17.79
C ALA A 3 -20.80 4.01 -18.25
N ALA A 4 -21.78 4.94 -18.27
CA ALA A 4 -21.52 6.34 -18.58
C ALA A 4 -20.45 6.84 -17.62
N ALA A 5 -19.39 7.45 -18.16
CA ALA A 5 -18.35 8.05 -17.33
C ALA A 5 -19.01 9.04 -16.37
N PRO A 6 -18.68 9.02 -15.07
CA PRO A 6 -19.22 9.99 -14.12
C PRO A 6 -18.88 11.41 -14.58
N ALA A 7 -19.74 12.38 -14.25
CA ALA A 7 -19.48 13.78 -14.57
C ALA A 7 -18.24 14.26 -13.80
N LEU A 8 -17.10 14.16 -14.45
CA LEU A 8 -15.81 14.61 -13.93
C LEU A 8 -15.62 16.09 -14.28
N GLU A 9 -14.92 16.82 -13.41
CA GLU A 9 -14.42 18.14 -13.76
C GLU A 9 -13.57 18.06 -15.05
N PRO A 10 -13.70 19.02 -15.99
CA PRO A 10 -13.05 18.91 -17.32
C PRO A 10 -11.56 18.62 -17.30
N ALA A 11 -10.81 19.20 -16.34
CA ALA A 11 -9.38 18.96 -16.19
C ALA A 11 -9.10 17.50 -15.77
N LEU A 12 -9.91 16.94 -14.89
CA LEU A 12 -9.77 15.56 -14.43
C LEU A 12 -10.20 14.57 -15.52
N ALA A 13 -11.24 14.89 -16.28
CA ALA A 13 -11.66 14.11 -17.43
C ALA A 13 -10.53 13.99 -18.47
N HIS A 14 -9.85 15.09 -18.79
CA HIS A 14 -8.69 15.06 -19.70
C HIS A 14 -7.54 14.18 -19.19
N LYS A 15 -7.25 14.20 -17.89
CA LYS A 15 -6.25 13.30 -17.29
C LYS A 15 -6.68 11.84 -17.33
N TYR A 16 -7.97 11.56 -17.11
CA TYR A 16 -8.52 10.22 -17.27
C TYR A 16 -8.39 9.71 -18.70
N ASP A 17 -8.67 10.55 -19.72
CA ASP A 17 -8.48 10.20 -21.13
C ASP A 17 -7.00 9.91 -21.44
N ARG A 18 -6.08 10.68 -20.88
CA ARG A 18 -4.64 10.41 -20.98
C ARG A 18 -4.25 9.07 -20.35
N LEU A 19 -4.81 8.73 -19.18
CA LEU A 19 -4.60 7.43 -18.55
C LEU A 19 -5.09 6.29 -19.46
N CYS A 20 -6.29 6.43 -20.00
CA CYS A 20 -6.85 5.45 -20.94
C CYS A 20 -5.99 5.32 -22.21
N ALA A 21 -5.48 6.41 -22.74
CA ALA A 21 -4.59 6.41 -23.90
C ALA A 21 -3.25 5.71 -23.59
N ALA A 22 -2.64 6.01 -22.45
CA ALA A 22 -1.40 5.37 -22.00
C ALA A 22 -1.56 3.86 -21.83
N LEU A 23 -2.72 3.40 -21.32
CA LEU A 23 -3.04 1.99 -21.15
C LEU A 23 -3.31 1.29 -22.49
N ARG A 24 -4.02 1.92 -23.44
CA ARG A 24 -4.20 1.36 -24.79
C ARG A 24 -2.87 1.11 -25.48
N ALA A 25 -1.90 2.02 -25.30
CA ALA A 25 -0.56 1.91 -25.87
C ALA A 25 0.28 0.76 -25.25
N CYS A 26 -0.18 0.14 -24.15
CA CYS A 26 0.50 -1.02 -23.56
C CYS A 26 0.16 -2.33 -24.25
N GLU A 27 -0.90 -2.38 -25.10
CA GLU A 27 -1.43 -3.58 -25.77
C GLU A 27 -1.90 -4.67 -24.79
N SER A 28 -1.08 -5.03 -23.82
CA SER A 28 -1.38 -5.95 -22.71
C SER A 28 -0.52 -5.61 -21.48
N ALA A 29 -1.01 -5.91 -20.29
CA ALA A 29 -0.35 -5.45 -19.06
C ALA A 29 -0.49 -6.42 -17.88
N LEU A 30 0.60 -6.53 -17.11
CA LEU A 30 0.61 -7.10 -15.77
C LEU A 30 0.68 -5.96 -14.76
N VAL A 31 -0.39 -5.76 -14.00
CA VAL A 31 -0.48 -4.71 -12.97
C VAL A 31 0.00 -5.28 -11.65
N CYS A 32 1.10 -4.75 -11.09
CA CYS A 32 1.51 -5.04 -9.72
C CYS A 32 0.47 -4.46 -8.75
N PHE A 33 -0.32 -5.33 -8.15
CA PHE A 33 -1.55 -5.01 -7.47
C PHE A 33 -1.45 -5.23 -5.96
N SER A 34 -1.58 -4.17 -5.18
CA SER A 34 -1.54 -4.22 -3.71
C SER A 34 -2.92 -4.05 -3.04
N GLY A 35 -3.99 -3.80 -3.81
CA GLY A 35 -5.29 -3.44 -3.26
C GLY A 35 -5.34 -2.06 -2.58
N GLY A 36 -4.31 -1.23 -2.76
CA GLY A 36 -4.32 0.19 -2.38
C GLY A 36 -5.07 1.05 -3.39
N VAL A 37 -5.40 2.30 -3.04
CA VAL A 37 -6.21 3.18 -3.89
C VAL A 37 -5.62 3.35 -5.31
N ASP A 38 -4.30 3.54 -5.41
CA ASP A 38 -3.62 3.77 -6.70
C ASP A 38 -3.62 2.54 -7.59
N SER A 39 -3.22 1.38 -7.05
CA SER A 39 -3.18 0.14 -7.80
C SER A 39 -4.58 -0.35 -8.17
N THR A 40 -5.60 -0.06 -7.34
CA THR A 40 -7.00 -0.40 -7.63
C THR A 40 -7.55 0.46 -8.76
N LEU A 41 -7.30 1.76 -8.76
CA LEU A 41 -7.66 2.62 -9.89
C LEU A 41 -6.97 2.16 -11.17
N LEU A 42 -5.65 1.92 -11.09
CA LEU A 42 -4.88 1.48 -12.25
C LEU A 42 -5.41 0.17 -12.82
N LEU A 43 -5.65 -0.85 -11.97
CA LEU A 43 -6.17 -2.15 -12.40
C LEU A 43 -7.56 -2.01 -13.02
N ARG A 44 -8.46 -1.24 -12.40
CA ARG A 44 -9.81 -1.01 -12.91
C ARG A 44 -9.78 -0.39 -14.31
N VAL A 45 -9.04 0.71 -14.49
CA VAL A 45 -8.98 1.39 -15.79
C VAL A 45 -8.24 0.52 -16.82
N ALA A 46 -7.19 -0.19 -16.43
CA ALA A 46 -6.50 -1.13 -17.32
C ALA A 46 -7.43 -2.25 -17.79
N HIS A 47 -8.25 -2.82 -16.90
CA HIS A 47 -9.22 -3.85 -17.27
C HIS A 47 -10.35 -3.30 -18.13
N ASP A 48 -10.87 -2.10 -17.84
CA ASP A 48 -11.89 -1.43 -18.68
C ASP A 48 -11.40 -1.16 -20.12
N VAL A 49 -10.09 -0.89 -20.29
CA VAL A 49 -9.48 -0.54 -21.59
C VAL A 49 -8.97 -1.76 -22.36
N LEU A 50 -8.37 -2.74 -21.67
CA LEU A 50 -7.67 -3.88 -22.27
C LEU A 50 -8.43 -5.21 -22.16
N GLY A 51 -9.48 -5.26 -21.31
CA GLY A 51 -10.17 -6.50 -20.97
C GLY A 51 -9.24 -7.50 -20.30
N ASP A 52 -9.34 -8.78 -20.65
CA ASP A 52 -8.54 -9.88 -20.08
C ASP A 52 -7.03 -9.79 -20.39
N ARG A 53 -6.62 -8.86 -21.25
CA ARG A 53 -5.21 -8.53 -21.49
C ARG A 53 -4.59 -7.67 -20.40
N ALA A 54 -5.41 -7.17 -19.45
CA ALA A 54 -4.94 -6.58 -18.19
C ALA A 54 -5.11 -7.62 -17.07
N ARG A 55 -4.01 -8.04 -16.47
CA ARG A 55 -4.00 -9.00 -15.36
C ARG A 55 -3.40 -8.37 -14.12
N ALA A 56 -3.87 -8.78 -12.95
CA ALA A 56 -3.32 -8.38 -11.67
C ALA A 56 -2.32 -9.41 -11.15
N LEU A 57 -1.23 -8.94 -10.55
CA LEU A 57 -0.27 -9.76 -9.81
C LEU A 57 -0.09 -9.17 -8.42
N THR A 58 -0.35 -9.96 -7.38
CA THR A 58 -0.03 -9.62 -6.00
C THR A 58 1.07 -10.53 -5.49
N THR A 59 2.19 -9.94 -5.07
CA THR A 59 3.21 -10.68 -4.31
C THR A 59 2.84 -10.64 -2.83
N VAL A 60 2.92 -11.78 -2.17
CA VAL A 60 2.60 -11.92 -0.74
C VAL A 60 3.80 -12.47 0.02
N SER A 61 4.06 -11.87 1.16
CA SER A 61 5.07 -12.32 2.11
C SER A 61 4.60 -12.04 3.53
N GLU A 62 5.43 -12.34 4.52
CA GLU A 62 5.16 -12.02 5.92
C GLU A 62 5.10 -10.50 6.18
N THR A 63 5.65 -9.68 5.29
CA THR A 63 5.61 -8.21 5.41
C THR A 63 4.28 -7.60 4.99
N MET A 64 3.42 -8.36 4.31
CA MET A 64 2.07 -7.96 3.93
C MET A 64 1.07 -8.34 5.02
N ALA A 65 0.28 -7.39 5.50
CA ALA A 65 -0.78 -7.67 6.46
C ALA A 65 -1.82 -8.66 5.88
N GLN A 66 -2.32 -9.58 6.70
CA GLN A 66 -3.31 -10.58 6.27
C GLN A 66 -4.60 -9.94 5.74
N SER A 67 -5.03 -8.84 6.36
CA SER A 67 -6.18 -8.06 5.89
C SER A 67 -5.97 -7.47 4.49
N GLU A 68 -4.75 -7.03 4.16
CA GLU A 68 -4.41 -6.51 2.85
C GLU A 68 -4.40 -7.60 1.77
N ARG A 69 -3.86 -8.77 2.10
CA ARG A 69 -3.89 -9.94 1.21
C ARG A 69 -5.33 -10.31 0.84
N ARG A 70 -6.22 -10.46 1.84
CA ARG A 70 -7.64 -10.75 1.59
C ARG A 70 -8.30 -9.66 0.76
N GLY A 71 -8.10 -8.39 1.13
CA GLY A 71 -8.68 -7.26 0.41
C GLY A 71 -8.22 -7.16 -1.05
N ALA A 72 -6.96 -7.50 -1.36
CA ALA A 72 -6.49 -7.52 -2.74
C ALA A 72 -7.22 -8.57 -3.59
N VAL A 73 -7.41 -9.78 -3.06
CA VAL A 73 -8.15 -10.85 -3.77
C VAL A 73 -9.60 -10.44 -4.01
N GLU A 74 -10.27 -9.92 -2.98
CA GLU A 74 -11.67 -9.47 -3.07
C GLU A 74 -11.85 -8.32 -4.08
N LEU A 75 -10.93 -7.35 -4.08
CA LEU A 75 -10.97 -6.21 -4.99
C LEU A 75 -10.69 -6.61 -6.45
N ALA A 76 -9.76 -7.52 -6.71
CA ALA A 76 -9.50 -8.02 -8.05
C ALA A 76 -10.74 -8.76 -8.59
N ALA A 77 -11.40 -9.58 -7.76
CA ALA A 77 -12.64 -10.25 -8.10
C ALA A 77 -13.79 -9.26 -8.36
N LEU A 78 -13.91 -8.21 -7.54
CA LEU A 78 -14.90 -7.14 -7.74
C LEU A 78 -14.71 -6.40 -9.07
N ILE A 79 -13.45 -6.15 -9.48
CA ILE A 79 -13.12 -5.54 -10.77
C ILE A 79 -13.41 -6.50 -11.93
N GLY A 80 -13.33 -7.80 -11.70
CA GLY A 80 -13.43 -8.84 -12.72
C GLY A 80 -12.13 -9.11 -13.47
N ALA A 81 -11.01 -8.56 -13.00
CA ALA A 81 -9.71 -8.74 -13.63
C ALA A 81 -9.08 -10.10 -13.27
N PRO A 82 -8.49 -10.84 -14.22
CA PRO A 82 -7.71 -12.04 -13.90
C PRO A 82 -6.60 -11.69 -12.91
N HIS A 83 -6.52 -12.44 -11.81
CA HIS A 83 -5.62 -12.15 -10.70
C HIS A 83 -4.80 -13.36 -10.29
N GLU A 84 -3.52 -13.15 -10.12
CA GLU A 84 -2.59 -14.14 -9.60
C GLU A 84 -1.95 -13.64 -8.31
N VAL A 85 -1.78 -14.56 -7.36
CA VAL A 85 -1.08 -14.32 -6.10
C VAL A 85 0.14 -15.22 -6.07
N ILE A 86 1.33 -14.65 -5.92
CA ILE A 86 2.59 -15.39 -5.82
C ILE A 86 3.30 -15.06 -4.52
N GLU A 87 4.05 -15.99 -3.98
CA GLU A 87 4.86 -15.77 -2.80
C GLU A 87 6.13 -15.01 -3.16
N SER A 88 6.53 -14.09 -2.29
CA SER A 88 7.82 -13.40 -2.31
C SER A 88 8.57 -13.66 -1.01
N HIS A 89 9.88 -13.61 -1.07
CA HIS A 89 10.76 -14.02 0.03
C HIS A 89 11.76 -12.94 0.42
N GLU A 90 11.29 -11.67 0.42
CA GLU A 90 12.15 -10.52 0.70
C GLU A 90 12.87 -10.59 2.05
N LEU A 91 12.30 -11.29 3.05
CA LEU A 91 12.97 -11.51 4.32
C LEU A 91 14.22 -12.40 4.22
N ALA A 92 14.29 -13.24 3.19
CA ALA A 92 15.47 -14.09 2.93
C ALA A 92 16.54 -13.38 2.09
N ARG A 93 16.26 -12.17 1.57
CA ARG A 93 17.26 -11.37 0.84
C ARG A 93 18.28 -10.82 1.83
N GLU A 94 19.56 -10.94 1.44
CA GLU A 94 20.66 -10.34 2.19
C GLU A 94 20.40 -8.83 2.38
N GLY A 95 20.57 -8.35 3.59
CA GLY A 95 20.38 -6.96 3.96
C GLY A 95 18.92 -6.52 4.19
N PHE A 96 17.91 -7.32 3.89
CA PHE A 96 16.51 -6.89 4.09
C PHE A 96 16.07 -6.99 5.56
N ALA A 97 16.40 -8.10 6.21
CA ALA A 97 15.97 -8.39 7.59
C ALA A 97 16.57 -7.41 8.61
N GLU A 98 17.74 -6.87 8.34
CA GLU A 98 18.41 -5.84 9.13
C GLU A 98 17.70 -4.50 9.12
N ASN A 99 16.69 -4.36 8.27
CA ASN A 99 15.85 -3.18 8.17
C ASN A 99 16.61 -1.87 7.83
N PRO A 100 17.39 -1.85 6.76
CA PRO A 100 18.12 -0.65 6.33
C PRO A 100 17.19 0.43 5.79
N VAL A 101 17.73 1.64 5.62
CA VAL A 101 16.98 2.81 5.11
C VAL A 101 16.49 2.60 3.67
N ASP A 102 17.23 1.84 2.87
CA ASP A 102 16.94 1.51 1.48
C ASP A 102 16.16 0.19 1.29
N ARG A 103 15.66 -0.41 2.38
CA ARG A 103 14.87 -1.65 2.34
C ARG A 103 13.80 -1.66 1.24
N CYS A 104 13.16 -0.51 0.97
CA CYS A 104 12.13 -0.39 -0.07
C CYS A 104 12.67 -0.62 -1.48
N TYR A 105 13.96 -0.40 -1.73
CA TYR A 105 14.61 -0.77 -2.98
C TYR A 105 14.59 -2.28 -3.18
N HIS A 106 15.08 -3.04 -2.18
CA HIS A 106 15.14 -4.50 -2.23
C HIS A 106 13.77 -5.14 -2.43
N CYS A 107 12.75 -4.67 -1.69
CA CYS A 107 11.37 -5.13 -1.84
C CYS A 107 10.81 -4.87 -3.25
N LYS A 108 11.09 -3.70 -3.82
CA LYS A 108 10.59 -3.37 -5.16
C LYS A 108 11.35 -4.12 -6.25
N ALA A 109 12.67 -4.32 -6.10
CA ALA A 109 13.47 -5.12 -7.02
C ALA A 109 12.93 -6.55 -7.08
N GLU A 110 12.70 -7.20 -5.93
CA GLU A 110 12.15 -8.56 -5.88
C GLU A 110 10.77 -8.65 -6.52
N LEU A 111 9.86 -7.71 -6.22
CA LEU A 111 8.55 -7.66 -6.88
C LEU A 111 8.69 -7.70 -8.40
N LEU A 112 9.64 -6.95 -8.97
CA LEU A 112 9.81 -6.85 -10.42
C LEU A 112 10.59 -8.03 -11.01
N GLU A 113 11.53 -8.61 -10.26
CA GLU A 113 12.19 -9.86 -10.59
C GLU A 113 11.20 -11.03 -10.69
N LEU A 114 10.12 -11.01 -9.91
CA LEU A 114 9.01 -11.97 -9.99
C LEU A 114 8.00 -11.61 -11.09
N ALA A 115 7.67 -10.33 -11.23
CA ALA A 115 6.63 -9.86 -12.15
C ALA A 115 7.04 -9.98 -13.63
N ARG A 116 8.31 -9.68 -13.97
CA ARG A 116 8.77 -9.70 -15.38
C ARG A 116 8.72 -11.09 -16.02
N PRO A 117 9.35 -12.13 -15.45
CA PRO A 117 9.25 -13.47 -16.01
C PRO A 117 7.80 -13.97 -16.09
N ARG A 118 6.96 -13.52 -15.11
CA ARG A 118 5.55 -13.88 -15.13
C ARG A 118 4.79 -13.20 -16.26
N ALA A 119 5.05 -11.91 -16.52
CA ALA A 119 4.49 -11.20 -17.67
C ALA A 119 4.89 -11.88 -18.98
N GLU A 120 6.16 -12.22 -19.14
CA GLU A 120 6.69 -12.94 -20.32
C GLU A 120 5.99 -14.31 -20.51
N ALA A 121 5.88 -15.10 -19.44
CA ALA A 121 5.21 -16.41 -19.48
C ALA A 121 3.72 -16.32 -19.84
N LEU A 122 3.06 -15.19 -19.53
CA LEU A 122 1.68 -14.90 -19.87
C LEU A 122 1.51 -14.17 -21.21
N GLY A 123 2.59 -13.87 -21.93
CA GLY A 123 2.58 -13.11 -23.19
C GLY A 123 2.12 -11.64 -22.99
N LEU A 124 2.36 -11.07 -21.81
CA LEU A 124 2.00 -9.68 -21.52
C LEU A 124 3.17 -8.73 -21.78
N ALA A 125 2.90 -7.65 -22.53
CA ALA A 125 3.93 -6.77 -23.06
C ALA A 125 4.54 -5.84 -21.99
N THR A 126 3.79 -5.48 -20.94
CA THR A 126 4.20 -4.40 -20.03
C THR A 126 3.88 -4.72 -18.58
N VAL A 127 4.80 -4.41 -17.66
CA VAL A 127 4.56 -4.42 -16.20
C VAL A 127 4.23 -3.00 -15.74
N LEU A 128 3.13 -2.84 -15.00
CA LEU A 128 2.60 -1.56 -14.54
C LEU A 128 2.64 -1.43 -13.02
N LEU A 129 2.98 -0.24 -12.54
CA LEU A 129 2.96 0.15 -11.13
C LEU A 129 2.01 1.32 -10.89
N GLY A 130 1.26 1.27 -9.77
CA GLY A 130 0.34 2.32 -9.33
C GLY A 130 1.04 3.51 -8.65
N THR A 131 2.13 3.99 -9.21
CA THR A 131 2.81 5.21 -8.73
C THR A 131 2.10 6.44 -9.27
N ASN A 132 1.87 7.45 -8.44
CA ASN A 132 1.25 8.73 -8.80
C ASN A 132 2.25 9.89 -8.67
N LEU A 133 1.86 11.13 -9.05
CA LEU A 133 2.77 12.29 -9.04
C LEU A 133 3.33 12.63 -7.65
N ASP A 134 2.54 12.44 -6.58
CA ASP A 134 3.01 12.75 -5.23
C ASP A 134 4.12 11.81 -4.76
N ASP A 135 4.24 10.65 -5.40
CA ASP A 135 5.30 9.69 -5.10
C ASP A 135 6.66 10.11 -5.66
N LEU A 136 6.72 11.01 -6.66
CA LEU A 136 7.97 11.48 -7.29
C LEU A 136 8.72 12.51 -6.45
N GLY A 137 8.04 13.23 -5.56
CA GLY A 137 8.63 14.30 -4.73
C GLY A 137 9.29 13.83 -3.44
N ASP A 138 9.39 12.52 -3.19
CA ASP A 138 9.91 11.93 -1.96
C ASP A 138 11.15 11.06 -2.24
N HIS A 139 12.01 10.88 -1.22
CA HIS A 139 13.10 9.90 -1.31
C HIS A 139 12.48 8.49 -1.29
N ARG A 140 12.35 7.90 -2.49
CA ARG A 140 11.77 6.56 -2.65
C ARG A 140 12.72 5.63 -3.39
N PRO A 141 13.59 4.92 -2.65
CA PRO A 141 14.50 3.94 -3.25
C PRO A 141 13.78 2.92 -4.15
N GLY A 142 12.54 2.55 -3.82
CA GLY A 142 11.74 1.65 -4.64
C GLY A 142 11.38 2.19 -6.04
N LEU A 143 11.35 3.51 -6.28
CA LEU A 143 11.16 4.06 -7.62
C LEU A 143 12.40 3.88 -8.49
N VAL A 144 13.58 3.95 -7.90
CA VAL A 144 14.85 3.67 -8.61
C VAL A 144 14.81 2.24 -9.13
N ALA A 145 14.55 1.27 -8.26
CA ALA A 145 14.40 -0.13 -8.68
C ALA A 145 13.32 -0.31 -9.76
N ALA A 146 12.19 0.38 -9.66
CA ALA A 146 11.12 0.29 -10.64
C ALA A 146 11.55 0.75 -12.04
N ASN A 147 12.29 1.85 -12.12
CA ASN A 147 12.80 2.38 -13.37
C ASN A 147 13.89 1.48 -13.97
N GLU A 148 14.83 1.00 -13.16
CA GLU A 148 15.90 0.07 -13.58
C GLU A 148 15.32 -1.21 -14.19
N HIS A 149 14.19 -1.70 -13.66
CA HIS A 149 13.47 -2.86 -14.17
C HIS A 149 12.45 -2.51 -15.30
N GLY A 150 12.40 -1.26 -15.78
CA GLY A 150 11.58 -0.86 -16.92
C GLY A 150 10.07 -1.00 -16.70
N ALA A 151 9.59 -0.88 -15.46
CA ALA A 151 8.17 -0.81 -15.16
C ALA A 151 7.60 0.56 -15.58
N ARG A 152 6.36 0.58 -16.09
CA ARG A 152 5.69 1.84 -16.44
C ARG A 152 4.80 2.35 -15.33
N HIS A 153 4.57 3.67 -15.34
CA HIS A 153 3.81 4.39 -14.32
C HIS A 153 2.66 5.20 -14.96
N PRO A 154 1.58 4.56 -15.44
CA PRO A 154 0.53 5.23 -16.21
C PRO A 154 -0.16 6.39 -15.47
N LEU A 155 -0.28 6.33 -14.13
CA LEU A 155 -0.85 7.42 -13.35
C LEU A 155 0.05 8.67 -13.38
N VAL A 156 1.38 8.50 -13.35
CA VAL A 156 2.35 9.58 -13.53
C VAL A 156 2.30 10.13 -14.94
N GLU A 157 2.29 9.25 -15.95
CA GLU A 157 2.19 9.62 -17.37
C GLU A 157 0.92 10.44 -17.66
N ALA A 158 -0.18 10.10 -16.97
CA ALA A 158 -1.43 10.85 -17.05
C ALA A 158 -1.43 12.17 -16.26
N GLY A 159 -0.42 12.40 -15.41
CA GLY A 159 -0.32 13.58 -14.58
C GLY A 159 -1.27 13.57 -13.37
N LEU A 160 -1.57 12.40 -12.81
CA LEU A 160 -2.49 12.22 -11.69
C LEU A 160 -1.76 12.29 -10.34
N ASN A 161 -2.23 13.17 -9.47
CA ASN A 161 -1.84 13.22 -8.05
C ASN A 161 -2.77 12.37 -7.17
N LYS A 162 -2.46 12.24 -5.88
CA LYS A 162 -3.24 11.40 -4.94
C LYS A 162 -4.68 11.85 -4.79
N ALA A 163 -4.95 13.15 -4.75
CA ALA A 163 -6.31 13.68 -4.61
C ALA A 163 -7.16 13.33 -5.85
N GLU A 164 -6.58 13.48 -7.04
CA GLU A 164 -7.23 13.14 -8.31
C GLU A 164 -7.44 11.62 -8.46
N VAL A 165 -6.48 10.79 -8.03
CA VAL A 165 -6.65 9.33 -7.97
C VAL A 165 -7.86 8.96 -7.08
N ARG A 166 -8.01 9.58 -5.91
CA ARG A 166 -9.17 9.37 -5.04
C ARG A 166 -10.48 9.84 -5.66
N ALA A 167 -10.46 11.01 -6.32
CA ALA A 167 -11.63 11.54 -7.01
C ALA A 167 -12.09 10.61 -8.14
N LEU A 168 -11.17 10.12 -8.98
CA LEU A 168 -11.46 9.13 -10.01
C LEU A 168 -11.96 7.80 -9.42
N SER A 169 -11.31 7.30 -8.37
CA SER A 169 -11.72 6.08 -7.68
C SER A 169 -13.15 6.18 -7.15
N ARG A 170 -13.51 7.33 -6.55
CA ARG A 170 -14.87 7.61 -6.07
C ARG A 170 -15.86 7.66 -7.22
N ALA A 171 -15.52 8.37 -8.29
CA ALA A 171 -16.35 8.51 -9.47
C ALA A 171 -16.61 7.16 -10.18
N LEU A 172 -15.63 6.25 -10.18
CA LEU A 172 -15.75 4.90 -10.72
C LEU A 172 -16.39 3.90 -9.72
N GLY A 173 -16.84 4.36 -8.56
CA GLY A 173 -17.48 3.51 -7.54
C GLY A 173 -16.54 2.51 -6.87
N LEU A 174 -15.23 2.77 -6.87
CA LEU A 174 -14.26 1.88 -6.23
C LEU A 174 -14.30 2.03 -4.70
N PRO A 175 -14.43 0.96 -3.93
CA PRO A 175 -14.55 1.03 -2.46
C PRO A 175 -13.27 1.52 -1.78
N THR A 176 -12.17 1.61 -2.53
CA THR A 176 -10.86 2.03 -2.01
C THR A 176 -10.64 3.55 -2.06
N TRP A 177 -11.60 4.34 -2.57
CA TRP A 177 -11.43 5.79 -2.76
C TRP A 177 -11.05 6.54 -1.47
N ASP A 178 -11.55 6.12 -0.30
CA ASP A 178 -11.25 6.69 1.02
C ASP A 178 -10.30 5.80 1.85
N LYS A 179 -9.77 4.71 1.25
CA LYS A 179 -8.88 3.79 1.96
C LYS A 179 -7.65 4.52 2.47
N PRO A 180 -7.30 4.41 3.78
CA PRO A 180 -6.08 4.99 4.32
C PRO A 180 -4.84 4.45 3.62
N GLN A 181 -3.77 5.25 3.56
CA GLN A 181 -2.49 4.78 3.05
C GLN A 181 -1.92 3.72 3.99
N LEU A 182 -1.78 2.50 3.47
CA LEU A 182 -1.18 1.38 4.17
C LEU A 182 0.23 1.16 3.64
N ALA A 183 1.20 1.13 4.55
CA ALA A 183 2.56 0.71 4.25
C ALA A 183 2.74 -0.73 4.74
N CYS A 184 3.73 -1.47 4.21
CA CYS A 184 4.07 -2.82 4.66
C CYS A 184 4.35 -2.88 6.17
N LEU A 185 4.16 -4.04 6.79
CA LEU A 185 4.39 -4.23 8.22
C LEU A 185 5.83 -3.90 8.65
N SER A 186 6.80 -4.07 7.75
CA SER A 186 8.20 -3.69 8.00
C SER A 186 8.37 -2.21 8.39
N SER A 187 7.46 -1.34 7.94
CA SER A 187 7.46 0.08 8.31
C SER A 187 7.10 0.35 9.79
N ARG A 188 6.72 -0.67 10.56
CA ARG A 188 6.41 -0.57 11.99
C ARG A 188 7.66 -0.66 12.86
N PHE A 189 8.77 -1.07 12.28
CA PHE A 189 10.03 -1.29 12.96
C PHE A 189 10.96 -0.08 12.77
N PRO A 190 11.60 0.43 13.84
CA PRO A 190 12.67 1.41 13.70
C PRO A 190 13.79 0.84 12.80
N TYR A 191 14.41 1.71 12.00
CA TYR A 191 15.53 1.31 11.16
C TYR A 191 16.64 0.65 12.02
N GLY A 192 17.23 -0.42 11.49
CA GLY A 192 18.20 -1.23 12.21
C GLY A 192 17.61 -2.23 13.22
N THR A 193 16.27 -2.20 13.42
CA THR A 193 15.62 -3.27 14.19
C THR A 193 15.35 -4.45 13.27
N GLU A 194 15.91 -5.61 13.59
CA GLU A 194 15.75 -6.83 12.82
C GLU A 194 14.28 -7.20 12.63
N ILE A 195 13.89 -7.45 11.39
CA ILE A 195 12.54 -7.88 10.99
C ILE A 195 12.52 -9.42 10.98
N THR A 196 11.67 -10.02 11.81
CA THR A 196 11.47 -11.47 11.83
C THR A 196 10.01 -11.83 11.61
N PRO A 197 9.70 -13.04 11.10
CA PRO A 197 8.31 -13.48 10.93
C PRO A 197 7.51 -13.41 12.24
N THR A 198 8.16 -13.68 13.38
CA THR A 198 7.49 -13.62 14.69
C THR A 198 7.11 -12.20 15.06
N ARG A 199 8.04 -11.24 14.91
CA ARG A 199 7.78 -9.81 15.19
C ARG A 199 6.73 -9.24 14.26
N LEU A 200 6.73 -9.62 12.97
CA LEU A 200 5.69 -9.22 12.01
C LEU A 200 4.32 -9.73 12.42
N ARG A 201 4.19 -11.00 12.83
CA ARG A 201 2.93 -11.56 13.33
C ARG A 201 2.43 -10.86 14.59
N GLN A 202 3.33 -10.47 15.51
CA GLN A 202 2.96 -9.71 16.71
C GLN A 202 2.28 -8.38 16.33
N VAL A 203 2.91 -7.63 15.42
CA VAL A 203 2.39 -6.34 14.97
C VAL A 203 1.08 -6.51 14.19
N ASP A 204 1.03 -7.44 13.23
CA ASP A 204 -0.14 -7.68 12.39
C ASP A 204 -1.35 -8.10 13.22
N GLY A 205 -1.17 -9.07 14.12
CA GLY A 205 -2.25 -9.55 15.01
C GLY A 205 -2.79 -8.45 15.93
N PHE A 206 -1.93 -7.57 16.43
CA PHE A 206 -2.39 -6.45 17.24
C PHE A 206 -3.11 -5.39 16.39
N GLU A 207 -2.59 -5.03 15.21
CA GLU A 207 -3.27 -4.11 14.29
C GLU A 207 -4.63 -4.65 13.84
N ASP A 208 -4.73 -5.96 13.55
CA ASP A 208 -6.01 -6.60 13.17
C ASP A 208 -7.02 -6.57 14.32
N GLY A 209 -6.60 -6.85 15.56
CA GLY A 209 -7.45 -6.72 16.74
C GLY A 209 -7.96 -5.29 16.92
N LEU A 210 -7.12 -4.28 16.74
CA LEU A 210 -7.51 -2.88 16.81
C LEU A 210 -8.49 -2.49 15.69
N ARG A 211 -8.32 -3.03 14.48
CA ARG A 211 -9.28 -2.84 13.38
C ARG A 211 -10.64 -3.46 13.70
N ALA A 212 -10.66 -4.63 14.33
CA ALA A 212 -11.90 -5.26 14.79
C ALA A 212 -12.63 -4.43 15.85
N LEU A 213 -11.90 -3.68 16.69
CA LEU A 213 -12.46 -2.67 17.59
C LEU A 213 -12.96 -1.42 16.86
N GLY A 214 -12.78 -1.30 15.53
CA GLY A 214 -13.26 -0.18 14.72
C GLY A 214 -12.27 0.98 14.55
N PHE A 215 -11.01 0.82 14.92
CA PHE A 215 -9.97 1.81 14.59
C PHE A 215 -9.52 1.62 13.14
N ARG A 216 -9.88 2.55 12.24
CA ARG A 216 -9.59 2.45 10.80
C ARG A 216 -8.16 2.84 10.44
N GLN A 217 -7.65 3.92 11.05
CA GLN A 217 -6.31 4.43 10.83
C GLN A 217 -5.48 4.28 12.10
N LEU A 218 -4.42 3.50 12.01
CA LEU A 218 -3.58 3.18 13.16
C LEU A 218 -2.21 2.68 12.71
N ARG A 219 -1.25 2.69 13.62
CA ARG A 219 0.04 1.99 13.51
C ARG A 219 0.43 1.44 14.86
N VAL A 220 0.85 0.20 14.89
CA VAL A 220 1.53 -0.41 16.03
C VAL A 220 3.02 -0.40 15.77
N ARG A 221 3.77 0.49 16.43
CA ARG A 221 5.23 0.54 16.32
C ARG A 221 5.86 -0.44 17.28
N TYR A 222 6.75 -1.26 16.75
CA TYR A 222 7.48 -2.27 17.50
C TYR A 222 8.67 -1.63 18.23
N HIS A 223 8.72 -1.78 19.55
CA HIS A 223 9.83 -1.40 20.41
C HIS A 223 10.07 -2.53 21.40
N ASP A 224 10.51 -3.71 20.92
CA ASP A 224 10.76 -4.94 21.66
C ASP A 224 9.56 -5.38 22.53
N THR A 225 9.57 -5.05 23.82
CA THR A 225 8.47 -5.40 24.74
C THR A 225 7.32 -4.39 24.74
N ILE A 226 7.48 -3.25 24.06
CA ILE A 226 6.50 -2.15 24.05
C ILE A 226 5.88 -2.03 22.67
N ALA A 227 4.55 -2.09 22.59
CA ALA A 227 3.81 -1.62 21.43
C ALA A 227 3.49 -0.14 21.60
N ARG A 228 4.03 0.73 20.74
CA ARG A 228 3.65 2.15 20.69
C ARG A 228 2.56 2.33 19.63
N LEU A 229 1.36 2.66 20.11
CA LEU A 229 0.17 2.84 19.29
C LEU A 229 0.08 4.28 18.78
N GLU A 230 0.07 4.46 17.48
CA GLU A 230 -0.21 5.74 16.82
C GLU A 230 -1.65 5.71 16.30
N LEU A 231 -2.48 6.63 16.79
CA LEU A 231 -3.88 6.84 16.37
C LEU A 231 -4.06 8.29 15.92
N PRO A 232 -5.00 8.57 15.00
CA PRO A 232 -5.41 9.95 14.74
C PRO A 232 -5.91 10.61 16.02
N PRO A 233 -5.66 11.93 16.24
CA PRO A 233 -6.08 12.63 17.44
C PRO A 233 -7.56 12.45 17.79
N GLU A 234 -8.42 12.44 16.80
CA GLU A 234 -9.86 12.23 16.96
C GLU A 234 -10.25 10.84 17.46
N SER A 235 -9.38 9.85 17.31
CA SER A 235 -9.60 8.48 17.78
C SER A 235 -9.04 8.21 19.17
N MET A 236 -8.17 9.08 19.69
CA MET A 236 -7.53 8.90 21.00
C MET A 236 -8.52 8.91 22.18
N PRO A 237 -9.51 9.81 22.26
CA PRO A 237 -10.48 9.80 23.36
C PRO A 237 -11.16 8.44 23.49
N ARG A 238 -11.57 7.83 22.39
CA ARG A 238 -12.20 6.50 22.38
C ARG A 238 -11.25 5.41 22.88
N ALA A 239 -9.97 5.47 22.52
CA ALA A 239 -8.98 4.48 22.98
C ALA A 239 -8.75 4.54 24.50
N LEU A 240 -9.06 5.67 25.13
CA LEU A 240 -8.93 5.88 26.58
C LEU A 240 -10.20 5.57 27.36
N GLU A 241 -11.33 5.28 26.71
CA GLU A 241 -12.54 4.81 27.38
C GLU A 241 -12.23 3.51 28.15
N PRO A 242 -12.70 3.35 29.39
CA PRO A 242 -12.26 2.26 30.27
C PRO A 242 -12.33 0.88 29.63
N GLY A 243 -13.47 0.47 29.07
CA GLY A 243 -13.64 -0.85 28.44
C GLY A 243 -12.80 -1.02 27.18
N VAL A 244 -12.71 0.02 26.34
CA VAL A 244 -11.89 -0.02 25.12
C VAL A 244 -10.39 -0.10 25.45
N ARG A 245 -9.94 0.67 26.42
CA ARG A 245 -8.57 0.67 26.92
C ARG A 245 -8.14 -0.72 27.41
N GLU A 246 -8.99 -1.35 28.20
CA GLU A 246 -8.74 -2.71 28.75
C GLU A 246 -8.64 -3.75 27.63
N GLU A 247 -9.50 -3.65 26.61
CA GLU A 247 -9.45 -4.52 25.44
C GLU A 247 -8.17 -4.30 24.62
N ILE A 248 -7.78 -3.03 24.39
CA ILE A 248 -6.51 -2.69 23.71
C ILE A 248 -5.31 -3.31 24.43
N VAL A 249 -5.25 -3.20 25.77
CA VAL A 249 -4.17 -3.79 26.57
C VAL A 249 -4.19 -5.32 26.45
N THR A 250 -5.37 -5.94 26.48
CA THR A 250 -5.53 -7.39 26.34
C THR A 250 -5.05 -7.87 24.97
N LEU A 251 -5.44 -7.18 23.89
CA LEU A 251 -4.99 -7.47 22.53
C LEU A 251 -3.47 -7.36 22.40
N GLY A 252 -2.86 -6.30 22.94
CA GLY A 252 -1.42 -6.11 22.90
C GLY A 252 -0.65 -7.23 23.64
N ARG A 253 -1.16 -7.65 24.79
CA ARG A 253 -0.59 -8.79 25.56
C ARG A 253 -0.73 -10.11 24.82
N ARG A 254 -1.91 -10.37 24.21
CA ARG A 254 -2.13 -11.57 23.38
C ARG A 254 -1.19 -11.59 22.15
N ALA A 255 -0.87 -10.44 21.60
CA ALA A 255 0.10 -10.31 20.53
C ALA A 255 1.56 -10.49 21.00
N GLY A 256 1.81 -10.59 22.32
CA GLY A 256 3.13 -10.84 22.90
C GLY A 256 3.87 -9.57 23.38
N PHE A 257 3.21 -8.43 23.47
CA PHE A 257 3.80 -7.21 24.06
C PHE A 257 3.56 -7.18 25.58
N THR A 258 4.56 -6.73 26.32
CA THR A 258 4.43 -6.54 27.78
C THR A 258 3.66 -5.24 28.08
N PHE A 259 3.98 -4.19 27.33
CA PHE A 259 3.40 -2.85 27.52
C PHE A 259 2.78 -2.34 26.24
N VAL A 260 1.68 -1.58 26.40
CA VAL A 260 1.04 -0.82 25.33
C VAL A 260 1.11 0.66 25.72
N ALA A 261 1.71 1.47 24.87
CA ALA A 261 1.84 2.91 25.03
C ALA A 261 1.07 3.61 23.91
N LEU A 262 0.43 4.74 24.22
CA LEU A 262 -0.20 5.61 23.24
C LEU A 262 0.77 6.75 22.91
N ASP A 263 1.04 6.97 21.62
CA ASP A 263 1.81 8.12 21.15
C ASP A 263 0.93 9.38 21.18
N LEU A 264 1.27 10.34 22.03
CA LEU A 264 0.52 11.58 22.16
C LEU A 264 0.63 12.51 20.94
N ALA A 265 1.67 12.34 20.11
CA ALA A 265 1.79 13.06 18.84
C ALA A 265 0.82 12.53 17.78
N GLY A 266 0.30 11.32 17.98
CA GLY A 266 -0.67 10.71 17.11
C GLY A 266 -0.08 10.11 15.85
N PHE A 267 -0.99 9.71 14.94
CA PHE A 267 -0.62 9.11 13.67
C PHE A 267 0.03 10.13 12.74
N ALA A 268 1.25 9.84 12.29
CA ALA A 268 1.92 10.59 11.24
C ALA A 268 2.55 9.63 10.21
N SER A 269 2.31 9.90 8.91
CA SER A 269 2.99 9.14 7.85
C SER A 269 4.49 9.42 7.92
N GLY A 270 5.32 8.37 7.87
CA GLY A 270 6.77 8.50 7.92
C GLY A 270 7.33 8.93 9.27
N SER A 271 6.61 8.77 10.39
CA SER A 271 7.08 9.18 11.72
C SER A 271 8.46 8.61 12.08
N LEU A 272 8.76 7.35 11.67
CA LEU A 272 10.07 6.73 11.90
C LEU A 272 11.22 7.30 11.05
N ASN A 273 10.92 8.02 9.96
CA ASN A 273 11.94 8.67 9.14
C ASN A 273 12.69 9.78 9.92
N GLN A 274 12.06 10.32 10.97
CA GLN A 274 12.71 11.29 11.86
C GLN A 274 13.95 10.72 12.55
N LEU A 275 13.98 9.40 12.83
CA LEU A 275 15.10 8.73 13.49
C LEU A 275 16.39 8.72 12.64
N VAL A 276 16.27 8.88 11.33
CA VAL A 276 17.38 8.89 10.38
C VAL A 276 17.56 10.25 9.68
N GLY A 277 16.98 11.31 10.23
CA GLY A 277 17.11 12.67 9.72
C GLY A 277 16.35 12.94 8.42
N LEU A 278 15.56 12.00 7.95
CA LEU A 278 14.65 12.20 6.81
C LEU A 278 13.41 12.94 7.31
N ARG A 279 13.22 14.18 6.87
CA ARG A 279 12.07 14.99 7.31
C ARG A 279 10.75 14.38 6.79
N PRO A 280 9.73 14.21 7.66
CA PRO A 280 8.38 13.94 7.17
C PRO A 280 7.93 15.12 6.29
N ARG A 281 7.15 14.83 5.25
CA ARG A 281 6.48 15.89 4.47
C ARG A 281 5.67 16.76 5.42
N ALA A 282 5.82 18.09 5.32
CA ALA A 282 4.88 19.02 5.94
C ALA A 282 3.48 18.68 5.40
N LYS A 283 2.51 18.46 6.29
CA LYS A 283 1.12 18.32 5.88
C LYS A 283 0.73 19.64 5.23
N ASP A 284 0.36 19.62 3.94
CA ASP A 284 -0.45 20.68 3.39
C ASP A 284 -1.73 20.73 4.24
N GLN A 285 -1.84 21.78 5.01
CA GLN A 285 -3.06 22.14 5.74
C GLN A 285 -4.04 22.65 4.68
N THR A 286 -4.93 21.79 4.22
CA THR A 286 -6.24 22.19 3.64
C THR A 286 -7.23 21.06 3.92
#